data_d9683819956fa73867aeff43537460a1
#
_entry.id   d9683819956fa73867aeff43537460a1
#
_cell.length_a   1.000
_cell.length_b   1.000
_cell.length_c   1.000
_cell.angle_alpha   90.00
_cell.angle_beta   90.00
_cell.angle_gamma   90.00
#
_symmetry.space_group_name_H-M   'P 1'
#
loop_
_entity.id
_entity.type
_entity.pdbx_description
1 polymer ?
#
loop_
_entity_poly.entity_id
_entity_poly.type
_entity_poly.pdbx_seq_one_letter_code
_entity_poly.pdbx_strand_id
1 'polypeptide(L)'
;LKTDAQPMTGASARVQALNPVNFEWIADGSRVDGFLAHEAQEVVPESVTGTKDAMRDEEYEVTAAIEATYDDDGNELTAAVEAVMGTRSVPDMQGIDQSKIVPLLTAALQEALTEIASLKTRVAALEGN
;
A
#
# COMPACT_ATOMS: atom_id res chain seq x y z
N LEU A 1 7.84 5.08 -22.27
CA LEU A 1 6.86 5.13 -23.35
C LEU A 1 5.93 3.93 -23.28
N LYS A 2 4.68 4.12 -23.70
CA LYS A 2 3.64 3.08 -23.68
C LYS A 2 3.36 2.61 -25.11
N THR A 3 3.05 1.33 -25.27
CA THR A 3 2.73 0.74 -26.55
C THR A 3 1.61 -0.28 -26.37
N ASP A 4 0.98 -0.71 -27.45
CA ASP A 4 -0.07 -1.73 -27.49
C ASP A 4 -1.19 -1.47 -26.47
N ALA A 5 -1.77 -0.29 -26.51
CA ALA A 5 -2.88 0.07 -25.64
C ALA A 5 -4.14 -0.71 -26.05
N GLN A 6 -4.71 -1.44 -25.09
CA GLN A 6 -5.93 -2.22 -25.28
C GLN A 6 -7.01 -1.74 -24.31
N PRO A 7 -8.31 -1.85 -24.68
CA PRO A 7 -9.40 -1.55 -23.75
C PRO A 7 -9.32 -2.44 -22.50
N MET A 8 -9.66 -1.88 -21.35
CA MET A 8 -9.84 -2.67 -20.12
C MET A 8 -11.14 -3.47 -20.21
N THR A 9 -11.09 -4.70 -19.71
CA THR A 9 -12.27 -5.58 -19.66
C THR A 9 -12.54 -6.04 -18.22
N GLY A 10 -13.80 -6.35 -17.92
CA GLY A 10 -14.20 -6.88 -16.62
C GLY A 10 -14.08 -5.90 -15.46
N ALA A 11 -14.08 -4.59 -15.74
CA ALA A 11 -13.83 -3.57 -14.73
C ALA A 11 -14.88 -3.57 -13.62
N SER A 12 -16.16 -3.69 -13.96
CA SER A 12 -17.24 -3.70 -12.95
C SER A 12 -17.13 -4.88 -11.99
N ALA A 13 -16.85 -6.08 -12.49
CA ALA A 13 -16.68 -7.26 -11.66
C ALA A 13 -15.45 -7.13 -10.72
N ARG A 14 -14.36 -6.59 -11.24
CA ARG A 14 -13.15 -6.36 -10.45
C ARG A 14 -13.36 -5.33 -9.34
N VAL A 15 -14.05 -4.24 -9.63
CA VAL A 15 -14.39 -3.22 -8.63
C VAL A 15 -15.28 -3.81 -7.54
N GLN A 16 -16.24 -4.64 -7.90
CA GLN A 16 -17.10 -5.32 -6.92
C GLN A 16 -16.34 -6.30 -6.03
N ALA A 17 -15.21 -6.81 -6.50
CA ALA A 17 -14.34 -7.68 -5.72
C ALA A 17 -13.40 -6.93 -4.76
N LEU A 18 -13.23 -5.62 -4.95
CA LEU A 18 -12.50 -4.78 -4.00
C LEU A 18 -13.31 -4.60 -2.71
N ASN A 19 -12.60 -4.56 -1.59
CA ASN A 19 -13.21 -4.37 -0.27
C ASN A 19 -12.70 -3.08 0.38
N PRO A 20 -13.35 -1.94 0.15
CA PRO A 20 -12.99 -0.71 0.86
C PRO A 20 -13.40 -0.82 2.33
N VAL A 21 -12.49 -0.47 3.22
CA VAL A 21 -12.69 -0.57 4.66
C VAL A 21 -12.23 0.71 5.36
N ASN A 22 -12.82 0.98 6.50
CA ASN A 22 -12.30 1.97 7.45
C ASN A 22 -11.48 1.22 8.49
N PHE A 23 -10.18 1.48 8.53
CA PHE A 23 -9.25 0.79 9.42
C PHE A 23 -8.50 1.80 10.32
N GLU A 24 -7.88 1.25 11.36
CA GLU A 24 -7.07 2.01 12.30
C GLU A 24 -5.60 1.65 12.13
N TRP A 25 -4.75 2.68 12.05
CA TRP A 25 -3.31 2.49 12.05
C TRP A 25 -2.82 2.05 13.43
N ILE A 26 -2.10 0.92 13.49
CA ILE A 26 -1.53 0.41 14.74
C ILE A 26 -0.54 1.42 15.35
N ALA A 27 0.15 2.17 14.50
CA ALA A 27 1.21 3.08 14.92
C ALA A 27 0.70 4.26 15.79
N ASP A 28 -0.48 4.79 15.47
CA ASP A 28 -0.96 6.02 16.09
C ASP A 28 -2.46 6.03 16.43
N GLY A 29 -3.18 4.96 16.11
CA GLY A 29 -4.61 4.85 16.36
C GLY A 29 -5.50 5.69 15.46
N SER A 30 -4.94 6.35 14.44
CA SER A 30 -5.75 7.11 13.50
C SER A 30 -6.57 6.19 12.58
N ARG A 31 -7.79 6.62 12.24
CA ARG A 31 -8.67 5.86 11.36
C ARG A 31 -8.77 6.52 9.99
N VAL A 32 -8.71 5.70 8.96
CA VAL A 32 -8.82 6.15 7.57
C VAL A 32 -9.60 5.13 6.73
N ASP A 33 -10.12 5.58 5.62
CA ASP A 33 -10.70 4.72 4.61
C ASP A 33 -9.61 4.24 3.65
N GLY A 34 -9.68 2.99 3.25
CA GLY A 34 -8.72 2.44 2.31
C GLY A 34 -8.95 0.96 2.04
N PHE A 35 -7.88 0.28 1.69
CA PHE A 35 -7.90 -1.15 1.36
C PHE A 35 -6.84 -1.89 2.17
N LEU A 36 -7.11 -3.14 2.49
CA LEU A 36 -6.08 -4.04 2.99
C LEU A 36 -5.25 -4.52 1.80
N ALA A 37 -3.93 -4.35 1.89
CA ALA A 37 -3.04 -4.58 0.74
C ALA A 37 -3.16 -6.00 0.16
N HIS A 38 -3.20 -7.02 1.00
CA HIS A 38 -3.32 -8.42 0.55
C HIS A 38 -4.64 -8.71 -0.18
N GLU A 39 -5.73 -8.05 0.20
CA GLU A 39 -7.02 -8.17 -0.50
C GLU A 39 -7.00 -7.43 -1.84
N ALA A 40 -6.47 -6.20 -1.86
CA ALA A 40 -6.32 -5.43 -3.09
C ALA A 40 -5.41 -6.13 -4.09
N GLN A 41 -4.39 -6.84 -3.62
CA GLN A 41 -3.44 -7.58 -4.45
C GLN A 41 -4.12 -8.68 -5.28
N GLU A 42 -5.16 -9.30 -4.78
CA GLU A 42 -5.92 -10.33 -5.50
C GLU A 42 -6.67 -9.75 -6.70
N VAL A 43 -7.06 -8.49 -6.65
CA VAL A 43 -7.85 -7.81 -7.69
C VAL A 43 -6.97 -6.98 -8.62
N VAL A 44 -6.04 -6.20 -8.05
CA VAL A 44 -5.15 -5.29 -8.77
C VAL A 44 -3.71 -5.53 -8.29
N PRO A 45 -3.06 -6.61 -8.75
CA PRO A 45 -1.72 -6.99 -8.26
C PRO A 45 -0.68 -5.88 -8.43
N GLU A 46 -0.77 -5.11 -9.51
CA GLU A 46 0.16 -4.00 -9.78
C GLU A 46 0.05 -2.83 -8.81
N SER A 47 -1.00 -2.78 -8.00
CA SER A 47 -1.18 -1.75 -6.97
C SER A 47 -0.44 -2.05 -5.67
N VAL A 48 0.07 -3.26 -5.49
CA VAL A 48 0.61 -3.73 -4.22
C VAL A 48 2.04 -4.22 -4.38
N THR A 49 2.88 -3.85 -3.44
CA THR A 49 4.25 -4.36 -3.31
C THR A 49 4.36 -5.24 -2.08
N GLY A 50 5.30 -6.20 -2.12
CA GLY A 50 5.55 -7.11 -1.03
C GLY A 50 4.56 -8.27 -0.96
N THR A 51 4.73 -9.10 0.06
CA THR A 51 3.93 -10.30 0.29
C THR A 51 3.33 -10.25 1.69
N LYS A 52 2.09 -10.71 1.83
CA LYS A 52 1.41 -10.80 3.13
C LYS A 52 2.25 -11.61 4.12
N ASP A 53 2.39 -11.06 5.32
CA ASP A 53 3.11 -11.70 6.45
C ASP A 53 4.59 -11.99 6.16
N ALA A 54 5.19 -11.33 5.16
CA ALA A 54 6.61 -11.44 4.89
C ALA A 54 7.44 -10.84 6.02
N MET A 55 8.62 -11.41 6.23
CA MET A 55 9.58 -10.98 7.23
C MET A 55 10.88 -10.59 6.53
N ARG A 56 11.60 -9.66 7.12
CA ARG A 56 12.95 -9.27 6.69
C ARG A 56 13.88 -9.17 7.87
N ASP A 57 15.16 -9.30 7.61
CA ASP A 57 16.17 -9.07 8.61
C ASP A 57 16.52 -7.59 8.67
N GLU A 58 16.61 -7.08 9.89
CA GLU A 58 16.99 -5.70 10.17
C GLU A 58 18.18 -5.67 11.09
N GLU A 59 19.20 -4.89 10.74
CA GLU A 59 20.29 -4.61 11.66
C GLU A 59 19.82 -3.59 12.70
N TYR A 60 20.21 -3.81 13.94
CA TYR A 60 19.94 -2.89 15.03
C TYR A 60 21.11 -2.80 15.97
N GLU A 61 21.18 -1.69 16.70
CA GLU A 61 22.25 -1.43 17.64
C GLU A 61 21.95 -2.08 19.00
N VAL A 62 22.67 -3.14 19.33
CA VAL A 62 22.51 -3.86 20.60
C VAL A 62 23.11 -3.04 21.74
N THR A 63 24.31 -2.49 21.52
CA THR A 63 25.00 -1.63 22.46
C THR A 63 25.50 -0.40 21.71
N ALA A 64 25.15 0.77 22.22
CA ALA A 64 25.55 2.04 21.63
C ALA A 64 27.08 2.20 21.62
N ALA A 65 27.60 2.85 20.59
CA ALA A 65 28.98 3.27 20.56
C ALA A 65 29.29 4.22 21.72
N ILE A 66 30.47 4.11 22.26
CA ILE A 66 30.99 4.99 23.33
C ILE A 66 32.14 5.80 22.74
N GLU A 67 32.03 7.12 22.79
CA GLU A 67 33.11 7.98 22.34
C GLU A 67 34.31 7.96 23.31
N ALA A 68 35.51 8.10 22.76
CA ALA A 68 36.71 8.26 23.57
C ALA A 68 36.59 9.54 24.43
N THR A 69 37.15 9.49 25.63
CA THR A 69 37.22 10.67 26.52
C THR A 69 38.67 11.08 26.65
N TYR A 70 38.89 12.40 26.85
CA TYR A 70 40.21 13.01 26.91
C TYR A 70 40.30 13.90 28.16
N ASP A 71 41.53 14.09 28.66
CA ASP A 71 41.79 15.06 29.71
C ASP A 71 41.96 16.50 29.14
N ASP A 72 42.20 17.49 30.00
CA ASP A 72 42.39 18.89 29.59
C ASP A 72 43.63 19.11 28.71
N ASP A 73 44.61 18.21 28.78
CA ASP A 73 45.83 18.26 27.99
C ASP A 73 45.69 17.52 26.65
N GLY A 74 44.50 16.95 26.35
CA GLY A 74 44.22 16.21 25.15
C GLY A 74 44.69 14.74 25.17
N ASN A 75 45.05 14.20 26.34
CA ASN A 75 45.39 12.81 26.50
C ASN A 75 44.14 11.95 26.63
N GLU A 76 44.12 10.81 25.94
CA GLU A 76 42.99 9.88 25.98
C GLU A 76 42.89 9.22 27.36
N LEU A 77 41.72 9.40 28.00
CA LEU A 77 41.36 8.78 29.27
C LEU A 77 40.71 7.41 29.07
N THR A 78 39.77 7.33 28.18
CA THR A 78 39.09 6.08 27.81
C THR A 78 39.06 5.95 26.28
N ALA A 79 39.31 4.72 25.81
CA ALA A 79 39.24 4.44 24.37
C ALA A 79 37.78 4.44 23.88
N ALA A 80 37.62 4.83 22.63
CA ALA A 80 36.32 4.67 21.95
C ALA A 80 35.95 3.19 21.86
N VAL A 81 34.69 2.88 22.02
CA VAL A 81 34.14 1.52 21.84
C VAL A 81 33.13 1.58 20.71
N GLU A 82 33.32 0.73 19.71
CA GLU A 82 32.37 0.66 18.58
C GLU A 82 31.02 0.06 19.03
N ALA A 83 29.95 0.47 18.36
CA ALA A 83 28.64 -0.10 18.57
C ALA A 83 28.65 -1.61 18.27
N VAL A 84 27.93 -2.37 19.07
CA VAL A 84 27.66 -3.78 18.81
C VAL A 84 26.36 -3.89 18.06
N MET A 85 26.43 -4.39 16.82
CA MET A 85 25.27 -4.57 15.96
C MET A 85 24.75 -6.01 16.05
N GLY A 86 23.45 -6.16 15.93
CA GLY A 86 22.79 -7.45 15.84
C GLY A 86 21.80 -7.44 14.69
N THR A 87 21.26 -8.61 14.41
CA THR A 87 20.23 -8.79 13.38
C THR A 87 18.96 -9.34 14.02
N ARG A 88 17.81 -8.81 13.65
CA ARG A 88 16.50 -9.30 14.10
C ARG A 88 15.56 -9.42 12.92
N SER A 89 14.60 -10.34 13.03
CA SER A 89 13.53 -10.50 12.05
C SER A 89 12.37 -9.56 12.41
N VAL A 90 11.96 -8.77 11.44
CA VAL A 90 10.85 -7.81 11.58
C VAL A 90 9.87 -8.00 10.43
N PRO A 91 8.60 -7.58 10.60
CA PRO A 91 7.64 -7.62 9.49
C PRO A 91 8.13 -6.79 8.30
N ASP A 92 7.99 -7.37 7.11
CA ASP A 92 8.21 -6.68 5.85
C ASP A 92 6.84 -6.26 5.29
N MET A 93 6.46 -5.03 5.57
CA MET A 93 5.12 -4.53 5.31
C MET A 93 4.85 -4.42 3.82
N GLN A 94 3.63 -4.80 3.40
CA GLN A 94 3.15 -4.51 2.07
C GLN A 94 2.86 -3.02 1.90
N GLY A 95 3.11 -2.51 0.69
CA GLY A 95 2.70 -1.17 0.29
C GLY A 95 1.57 -1.24 -0.72
N ILE A 96 0.69 -0.24 -0.72
CA ILE A 96 -0.36 -0.09 -1.70
C ILE A 96 -0.25 1.27 -2.39
N ASP A 97 -0.31 1.26 -3.72
CA ASP A 97 -0.39 2.46 -4.55
C ASP A 97 -1.81 2.57 -5.11
N GLN A 98 -2.64 3.36 -4.44
CA GLN A 98 -4.04 3.54 -4.82
C GLN A 98 -4.20 4.20 -6.19
N SER A 99 -3.19 4.92 -6.68
CA SER A 99 -3.23 5.49 -8.02
C SER A 99 -3.36 4.43 -9.12
N LYS A 100 -2.89 3.22 -8.87
CA LYS A 100 -3.02 2.08 -9.79
C LYS A 100 -4.43 1.53 -9.88
N ILE A 101 -5.29 1.88 -8.93
CA ILE A 101 -6.69 1.47 -8.88
C ILE A 101 -7.58 2.47 -9.66
N VAL A 102 -7.13 3.70 -9.85
CA VAL A 102 -7.89 4.76 -10.52
C VAL A 102 -8.35 4.38 -11.94
N PRO A 103 -7.51 3.80 -12.81
CA PRO A 103 -7.99 3.36 -14.13
C PRO A 103 -9.11 2.34 -14.06
N LEU A 104 -9.03 1.41 -13.10
CA LEU A 104 -10.07 0.40 -12.87
C LEU A 104 -11.39 1.06 -12.46
N LEU A 105 -11.34 1.98 -11.49
CA LEU A 105 -12.52 2.74 -11.04
C LEU A 105 -13.11 3.56 -12.18
N THR A 106 -12.27 4.18 -13.00
CA THR A 106 -12.70 4.95 -14.17
C THR A 106 -13.45 4.08 -15.16
N ALA A 107 -12.90 2.92 -15.53
CA ALA A 107 -13.54 2.01 -16.46
C ALA A 107 -14.87 1.47 -15.91
N ALA A 108 -14.91 1.10 -14.64
CA ALA A 108 -16.12 0.62 -13.98
C ALA A 108 -17.19 1.70 -13.93
N LEU A 109 -16.83 2.94 -13.63
CA LEU A 109 -17.76 4.07 -13.63
C LEU A 109 -18.31 4.33 -15.03
N GLN A 110 -17.48 4.28 -16.07
CA GLN A 110 -17.94 4.41 -17.47
C GLN A 110 -18.93 3.31 -17.85
N GLU A 111 -18.67 2.06 -17.46
CA GLU A 111 -19.61 0.96 -17.66
C GLU A 111 -20.94 1.21 -16.94
N ALA A 112 -20.88 1.67 -15.67
CA ALA A 112 -22.07 1.98 -14.89
C ALA A 112 -22.88 3.12 -15.53
N LEU A 113 -22.25 4.18 -16.00
CA LEU A 113 -22.91 5.29 -16.67
C LEU A 113 -23.60 4.86 -17.98
N THR A 114 -22.96 3.98 -18.74
CA THR A 114 -23.54 3.40 -19.95
C THR A 114 -24.77 2.55 -19.61
N GLU A 115 -24.69 1.72 -18.58
CA GLU A 115 -25.81 0.90 -18.11
C GLU A 115 -26.97 1.77 -17.60
N ILE A 116 -26.69 2.82 -16.86
CA ILE A 116 -27.70 3.78 -16.40
C ILE A 116 -28.40 4.44 -17.58
N ALA A 117 -27.68 4.87 -18.60
CA ALA A 117 -28.26 5.46 -19.81
C ALA A 117 -29.18 4.45 -20.54
N SER A 118 -28.77 3.20 -20.65
CA SER A 118 -29.56 2.13 -21.20
C SER A 118 -30.86 1.89 -20.41
N LEU A 119 -30.73 1.82 -19.08
CA LEU A 119 -31.88 1.64 -18.19
C LEU A 119 -32.87 2.81 -18.27
N LYS A 120 -32.37 4.04 -18.34
CA LYS A 120 -33.24 5.24 -18.53
C LYS A 120 -34.05 5.16 -19.82
N THR A 121 -33.42 4.72 -20.91
CA THR A 121 -34.11 4.53 -22.20
C THR A 121 -35.20 3.46 -22.08
N ARG A 122 -34.89 2.35 -21.45
CA ARG A 122 -35.85 1.24 -21.24
C ARG A 122 -37.01 1.63 -20.35
N VAL A 123 -36.72 2.35 -19.26
CA VAL A 123 -37.76 2.84 -18.37
C VAL A 123 -38.67 3.83 -19.10
N ALA A 124 -38.13 4.78 -19.88
CA ALA A 124 -38.89 5.73 -20.66
C ALA A 124 -39.80 5.02 -21.68
N ALA A 125 -39.32 3.96 -22.32
CA ALA A 125 -40.14 3.17 -23.25
C ALA A 125 -41.29 2.45 -22.55
N LEU A 126 -41.07 1.94 -21.33
CA LEU A 126 -42.13 1.31 -20.52
C LEU A 126 -43.14 2.32 -19.99
N GLU A 127 -42.70 3.51 -19.58
CA GLU A 127 -43.57 4.58 -19.11
C GLU A 127 -44.37 5.23 -20.23
N GLY A 128 -43.86 5.21 -21.46
CA GLY A 128 -44.52 5.76 -22.65
C GLY A 128 -45.64 4.88 -23.23
N ASN A 129 -45.80 3.71 -22.68
CA ASN A 129 -46.87 2.78 -23.12
C ASN A 129 -48.10 2.92 -22.19
#